data_ef3f1f17ae4d715454bba4ded386e9eb
#
_entry.id   ef3f1f17ae4d715454bba4ded386e9eb
#
_cell.length_a   1.000
_cell.length_b   1.000
_cell.length_c   1.000
_cell.angle_alpha   90.00
_cell.angle_beta   90.00
_cell.angle_gamma   90.00
#
_symmetry.space_group_name_H-M   'P 1'
#
loop_
_entity.id
_entity.type
_entity.pdbx_description
1 polymer ?
#
loop_
_entity_poly.entity_id
_entity_poly.type
_entity_poly.pdbx_seq_one_letter_code
_entity_poly.pdbx_strand_id
1 'polypeptide(L)'
;MFTVKISKLEVLARIGVFADESIKPQLLLVTLIFSYKVIKNKNVNHIGNLKSYSEIKHFIKTYIESSRYKTLEKLIIESSKALKKKFKIQNISLEIEKPETAKKYGCLSVSVTK
;
A
#
# COMPACT_ATOMS: atom_id res chain seq x y z
N MET A 1 -19.50 9.74 1.78
CA MET A 1 -18.09 9.30 1.74
C MET A 1 -18.01 7.87 1.24
N PHE A 2 -17.08 7.60 0.35
CA PHE A 2 -16.85 6.24 -0.15
C PHE A 2 -15.55 5.69 0.42
N THR A 3 -15.53 4.38 0.67
CA THR A 3 -14.34 3.67 1.10
C THR A 3 -13.93 2.68 0.02
N VAL A 4 -12.66 2.72 -0.35
CA VAL A 4 -12.09 1.84 -1.38
C VAL A 4 -11.09 0.91 -0.72
N LYS A 5 -11.10 -0.35 -1.12
CA LYS A 5 -10.13 -1.34 -0.67
C LYS A 5 -9.43 -1.95 -1.89
N ILE A 6 -8.13 -1.83 -1.93
CA ILE A 6 -7.29 -2.51 -2.92
C ILE A 6 -6.57 -3.62 -2.17
N SER A 7 -6.97 -4.87 -2.44
CA SER A 7 -6.51 -6.02 -1.67
C SER A 7 -5.38 -6.78 -2.37
N LYS A 8 -4.35 -7.11 -1.60
CA LYS A 8 -3.30 -8.04 -2.02
C LYS A 8 -2.59 -7.63 -3.31
N LEU A 9 -2.29 -6.33 -3.43
CA LEU A 9 -1.47 -5.84 -4.53
C LEU A 9 -0.06 -6.42 -4.41
N GLU A 10 0.41 -7.07 -5.46
CA GLU A 10 1.74 -7.68 -5.48
C GLU A 10 2.78 -6.63 -5.80
N VAL A 11 3.78 -6.51 -4.93
CA VAL A 11 4.87 -5.54 -5.08
C VAL A 11 6.18 -6.25 -4.76
N LEU A 12 7.19 -6.04 -5.60
CA LEU A 12 8.54 -6.53 -5.32
C LEU A 12 9.35 -5.41 -4.70
N ALA A 13 9.86 -5.63 -3.49
CA ALA A 13 10.57 -4.60 -2.76
C ALA A 13 11.77 -5.17 -2.01
N ARG A 14 12.80 -4.33 -1.88
CA ARG A 14 13.97 -4.65 -1.06
C ARG A 14 13.77 -4.03 0.31
N ILE A 15 13.35 -4.86 1.25
CA ILE A 15 13.03 -4.41 2.61
C ILE A 15 13.52 -5.44 3.62
N GLY A 16 14.09 -4.98 4.72
CA GLY A 16 14.54 -5.83 5.80
C GLY A 16 15.75 -5.26 6.51
N VAL A 17 15.95 -5.70 7.76
CA VAL A 17 17.08 -5.28 8.59
C VAL A 17 18.32 -6.09 8.31
N PHE A 18 18.19 -7.28 7.74
CA PHE A 18 19.31 -8.15 7.41
C PHE A 18 19.82 -7.85 6.01
N ALA A 19 21.13 -8.02 5.80
CA ALA A 19 21.77 -7.68 4.53
C ALA A 19 21.18 -8.47 3.34
N ASP A 20 20.86 -9.73 3.52
CA ASP A 20 20.28 -10.57 2.48
C ASP A 20 18.87 -10.09 2.08
N GLU A 21 18.09 -9.57 3.02
CA GLU A 21 16.76 -9.02 2.74
C GLU A 21 16.83 -7.74 1.91
N SER A 22 17.87 -6.92 2.11
CA SER A 22 18.01 -5.65 1.40
C SER A 22 18.62 -5.79 0.00
N ILE A 23 19.27 -6.92 -0.29
CA ILE A 23 19.93 -7.15 -1.59
C ILE A 23 18.94 -7.66 -2.64
N LYS A 24 18.08 -8.59 -2.26
CA LYS A 24 17.13 -9.21 -3.19
C LYS A 24 15.72 -8.69 -2.96
N PRO A 25 15.00 -8.34 -4.05
CA PRO A 25 13.60 -8.00 -3.89
C PRO A 25 12.82 -9.22 -3.44
N GLN A 26 11.85 -8.98 -2.55
CA GLN A 26 10.93 -10.01 -2.12
C GLN A 26 9.51 -9.57 -2.42
N LEU A 27 8.61 -10.55 -2.56
CA LEU A 27 7.21 -10.27 -2.80
C LEU A 27 6.56 -9.76 -1.52
N LEU A 28 5.89 -8.62 -1.64
CA LEU A 28 5.02 -8.08 -0.60
C LEU A 28 3.60 -8.04 -1.14
N LEU A 29 2.63 -8.32 -0.26
CA LEU A 29 1.21 -8.16 -0.59
C LEU A 29 0.69 -6.95 0.16
N VAL A 30 0.28 -5.94 -0.57
CA VAL A 30 -0.13 -4.65 -0.01
C VAL A 30 -1.64 -4.51 -0.11
N THR A 31 -2.29 -4.30 1.03
CA THR A 31 -3.71 -3.99 1.08
C THR A 31 -3.87 -2.54 1.52
N LEU A 32 -4.50 -1.75 0.67
CA LEU A 32 -4.72 -0.32 0.91
C LEU A 32 -6.20 -0.04 1.04
N ILE A 33 -6.58 0.60 2.14
CA ILE A 33 -7.95 1.08 2.36
C ILE A 33 -7.89 2.59 2.52
N PHE A 34 -8.78 3.30 1.84
CA PHE A 34 -8.88 4.75 1.98
C PHE A 34 -10.31 5.21 1.71
N SER A 35 -10.61 6.44 2.16
CA SER A 35 -11.92 7.05 1.95
C SER A 35 -11.77 8.37 1.23
N TYR A 36 -12.82 8.78 0.52
CA TYR A 36 -12.87 10.09 -0.12
C TYR A 36 -14.31 10.56 -0.22
N LYS A 37 -14.49 11.86 -0.39
CA LYS A 37 -15.81 12.48 -0.49
C LYS A 37 -16.11 12.89 -1.92
N VAL A 38 -17.37 12.68 -2.32
CA VAL A 38 -17.94 13.26 -3.55
C VAL A 38 -19.00 14.25 -3.10
N ILE A 39 -18.82 15.52 -3.48
CA ILE A 39 -19.66 16.61 -2.97
C ILE A 39 -21.11 16.47 -3.43
N LYS A 40 -21.33 16.08 -4.68
CA LYS A 40 -22.68 15.95 -5.27
C LYS A 40 -22.91 14.54 -5.76
N ASN A 41 -24.03 13.94 -5.38
CA ASN A 41 -24.36 12.57 -5.77
C ASN A 41 -24.41 12.37 -7.29
N LYS A 42 -24.88 13.36 -8.04
CA LYS A 42 -24.94 13.27 -9.50
C LYS A 42 -23.58 13.16 -10.17
N ASN A 43 -22.49 13.47 -9.45
CA ASN A 43 -21.14 13.42 -9.99
C ASN A 43 -20.55 12.00 -9.94
N VAL A 44 -21.19 11.05 -9.27
CA VAL A 44 -20.62 9.72 -9.08
C VAL A 44 -20.56 8.89 -10.36
N ASN A 45 -21.28 9.30 -11.40
CA ASN A 45 -21.28 8.60 -12.67
C ASN A 45 -20.17 9.07 -13.63
N HIS A 46 -19.31 9.96 -13.21
CA HIS A 46 -18.22 10.50 -14.03
C HIS A 46 -16.88 10.19 -13.38
N ILE A 47 -16.02 9.47 -14.10
CA ILE A 47 -14.70 9.06 -13.59
C ILE A 47 -13.84 10.25 -13.16
N GLY A 48 -13.99 11.39 -13.81
CA GLY A 48 -13.26 12.62 -13.46
C GLY A 48 -13.61 13.17 -12.09
N ASN A 49 -14.75 12.78 -11.53
CA ASN A 49 -15.21 13.23 -10.22
C ASN A 49 -14.94 12.19 -9.13
N LEU A 50 -14.37 11.05 -9.49
CA LEU A 50 -14.01 9.95 -8.57
C LEU A 50 -12.50 9.80 -8.54
N LYS A 51 -12.01 9.15 -7.49
CA LYS A 51 -10.59 8.85 -7.40
C LYS A 51 -10.24 7.68 -8.31
N SER A 52 -9.17 7.84 -9.08
CA SER A 52 -8.70 6.79 -9.98
C SER A 52 -7.97 5.72 -9.19
N TYR A 53 -8.52 4.52 -9.17
CA TYR A 53 -7.88 3.35 -8.52
C TYR A 53 -6.55 3.02 -9.18
N SER A 54 -6.51 3.15 -10.51
CA SER A 54 -5.32 2.84 -11.30
C SER A 54 -4.15 3.76 -10.94
N GLU A 55 -4.42 5.06 -10.82
CA GLU A 55 -3.39 6.04 -10.45
C GLU A 55 -2.86 5.79 -9.03
N ILE A 56 -3.77 5.53 -8.10
CA ILE A 56 -3.40 5.29 -6.69
C ILE A 56 -2.62 3.99 -6.58
N LYS A 57 -3.08 2.92 -7.24
CA LYS A 57 -2.37 1.64 -7.29
C LYS A 57 -0.96 1.81 -7.86
N HIS A 58 -0.86 2.49 -8.99
CA HIS A 58 0.43 2.71 -9.64
C HIS A 58 1.39 3.50 -8.75
N PHE A 59 0.87 4.54 -8.11
CA PHE A 59 1.67 5.37 -7.22
C PHE A 59 2.25 4.56 -6.05
N ILE A 60 1.39 3.80 -5.34
CA ILE A 60 1.85 3.05 -4.17
C ILE A 60 2.82 1.94 -4.56
N LYS A 61 2.55 1.27 -5.67
CA LYS A 61 3.44 0.22 -6.17
C LYS A 61 4.83 0.78 -6.50
N THR A 62 4.88 1.87 -7.27
CA THR A 62 6.14 2.51 -7.65
C THR A 62 6.88 3.03 -6.43
N TYR A 63 6.16 3.65 -5.50
CA TYR A 63 6.77 4.17 -4.27
C TYR A 63 7.45 3.08 -3.46
N ILE A 64 6.75 1.96 -3.26
CA ILE A 64 7.28 0.84 -2.48
C ILE A 64 8.45 0.18 -3.21
N GLU A 65 8.32 -0.05 -4.51
CA GLU A 65 9.36 -0.68 -5.31
C GLU A 65 10.67 0.11 -5.33
N SER A 66 10.57 1.43 -5.25
CA SER A 66 11.76 2.30 -5.23
C SER A 66 12.29 2.58 -3.83
N SER A 67 11.58 2.13 -2.79
CA SER A 67 11.98 2.40 -1.40
C SER A 67 13.09 1.46 -0.94
N ARG A 68 13.78 1.86 0.14
CA ARG A 68 14.88 1.11 0.75
C ARG A 68 14.78 1.13 2.26
N TYR A 69 13.56 1.15 2.80
CA TYR A 69 13.36 1.15 4.25
C TYR A 69 13.69 -0.23 4.82
N LYS A 70 14.16 -0.24 6.07
CA LYS A 70 14.56 -1.47 6.73
C LYS A 70 13.40 -2.23 7.37
N THR A 71 12.34 -1.52 7.75
CA THR A 71 11.21 -2.12 8.46
C THR A 71 9.90 -1.85 7.72
N LEU A 72 8.93 -2.76 7.88
CA LEU A 72 7.58 -2.56 7.35
C LEU A 72 6.89 -1.37 8.00
N GLU A 73 7.15 -1.16 9.29
CA GLU A 73 6.57 -0.04 10.03
C GLU A 73 6.96 1.30 9.40
N LYS A 74 8.24 1.47 9.11
CA LYS A 74 8.73 2.70 8.47
C LYS A 74 8.16 2.85 7.06
N LEU A 75 8.13 1.75 6.31
CA LEU A 75 7.56 1.74 4.97
C LEU A 75 6.10 2.18 4.99
N ILE A 76 5.31 1.64 5.92
CA ILE A 76 3.88 1.97 6.05
C ILE A 76 3.70 3.45 6.40
N ILE A 77 4.46 3.97 7.36
CA ILE A 77 4.36 5.37 7.79
C ILE A 77 4.66 6.30 6.61
N GLU A 78 5.78 6.06 5.93
CA GLU A 78 6.20 6.94 4.84
C GLU A 78 5.30 6.81 3.61
N SER A 79 4.83 5.60 3.31
CA SER A 79 3.90 5.37 2.20
C SER A 79 2.57 6.08 2.44
N SER A 80 2.05 6.01 3.67
CA SER A 80 0.80 6.69 4.04
C SER A 80 0.93 8.20 3.89
N LYS A 81 2.06 8.76 4.34
CA LYS A 81 2.34 10.20 4.19
C LYS A 81 2.39 10.61 2.72
N ALA A 82 3.06 9.80 1.90
CA ALA A 82 3.19 10.09 0.46
C ALA A 82 1.84 10.06 -0.25
N LEU A 83 1.00 9.08 0.09
CA LEU A 83 -0.36 8.98 -0.45
C LEU A 83 -1.20 10.19 -0.06
N LYS A 84 -1.16 10.57 1.21
CA LYS A 84 -1.94 11.71 1.70
C LYS A 84 -1.50 13.02 1.07
N LYS A 85 -0.21 13.17 0.81
CA LYS A 85 0.34 14.36 0.17
C LYS A 85 -0.08 14.46 -1.30
N LYS A 86 -0.12 13.34 -2.01
CA LYS A 86 -0.40 13.32 -3.45
C LYS A 86 -1.88 13.32 -3.78
N PHE A 87 -2.69 12.65 -3.00
CA PHE A 87 -4.12 12.47 -3.27
C PHE A 87 -4.97 13.05 -2.15
N LYS A 88 -6.16 13.54 -2.51
CA LYS A 88 -7.12 14.03 -1.52
C LYS A 88 -7.95 12.87 -0.99
N ILE A 89 -7.33 12.04 -0.16
CA ILE A 89 -7.95 10.87 0.45
C ILE A 89 -7.76 10.91 1.95
N GLN A 90 -8.60 10.17 2.68
CA GLN A 90 -8.62 10.16 4.15
C GLN A 90 -8.69 8.72 4.66
N ASN A 91 -8.50 8.57 5.95
CA ASN A 91 -8.64 7.29 6.64
C ASN A 91 -7.81 6.20 5.97
N ILE A 92 -6.56 6.53 5.67
CA ILE A 92 -5.64 5.62 4.99
C ILE A 92 -5.22 4.52 5.96
N SER A 93 -5.41 3.27 5.54
CA SER A 93 -4.90 2.11 6.25
C SER A 93 -4.10 1.26 5.28
N LEU A 94 -2.91 0.87 5.69
CA LEU A 94 -2.04 0.00 4.90
C LEU A 94 -1.72 -1.26 5.69
N GLU A 95 -1.90 -2.40 5.04
CA GLU A 95 -1.42 -3.68 5.54
C GLU A 95 -0.41 -4.23 4.54
N ILE A 96 0.75 -4.63 5.04
CA ILE A 96 1.78 -5.23 4.19
C ILE A 96 2.13 -6.60 4.74
N GLU A 97 1.96 -7.62 3.90
CA GLU A 97 2.28 -9.01 4.22
C GLU A 97 3.62 -9.40 3.58
N LYS A 98 4.37 -10.23 4.29
CA LYS A 98 5.60 -10.86 3.80
C LYS A 98 5.36 -12.37 3.60
N PRO A 99 4.89 -12.81 2.43
CA PRO A 99 4.58 -14.23 2.19
C PRO A 99 5.80 -15.15 2.37
N GLU A 100 6.97 -14.70 1.94
CA GLU A 100 8.20 -15.50 2.07
C GLU A 100 8.59 -15.67 3.53
N THR A 101 8.43 -14.66 4.36
CA THR A 101 8.68 -14.74 5.79
C THR A 101 7.67 -15.67 6.46
N ALA A 102 6.40 -15.58 6.08
CA ALA A 102 5.35 -16.45 6.60
C ALA A 102 5.69 -17.92 6.32
N LYS A 103 6.09 -18.23 5.10
CA LYS A 103 6.47 -19.57 4.70
C LYS A 103 7.66 -20.08 5.52
N LYS A 104 8.67 -19.23 5.70
CA LYS A 104 9.88 -19.57 6.46
C LYS A 104 9.54 -19.92 7.91
N TYR A 105 8.58 -19.22 8.51
CA TYR A 105 8.18 -19.43 9.91
C TYR A 105 7.06 -20.46 10.08
N GLY A 106 6.55 -21.02 8.99
CA GLY A 106 5.45 -22.00 9.04
C GLY A 106 4.11 -21.37 9.40
N CYS A 107 3.92 -20.09 9.07
CA CYS A 107 2.67 -19.35 9.31
C CYS A 107 1.88 -19.20 8.02
N LEU A 108 0.57 -18.98 8.15
CA LEU A 108 -0.26 -18.62 7.00
C LEU A 108 0.04 -17.21 6.52
N SER A 109 0.28 -16.29 7.44
CA SER A 109 0.53 -14.90 7.11
C SER A 109 1.38 -14.22 8.17
N VAL A 110 2.23 -13.32 7.73
CA VAL A 110 2.93 -12.35 8.59
C VAL A 110 2.67 -10.98 7.98
N SER A 111 2.05 -10.09 8.73
CA SER A 111 1.71 -8.77 8.23
C SER A 111 1.85 -7.71 9.31
N VAL A 112 2.00 -6.46 8.86
CA VAL A 112 1.97 -5.27 9.71
C VAL A 112 0.90 -4.35 9.13
N THR A 113 0.06 -3.81 10.00
CA THR A 113 -1.06 -2.94 9.61
C THR A 113 -1.04 -1.65 10.41
N LYS A 114 -1.42 -0.57 9.73
CA LYS A 114 -1.66 0.69 10.41
C LYS A 114 -2.80 1.46 9.77
#